data_ddb17767d540156d2fd48cd504acb7e6
#
_entry.id   ddb17767d540156d2fd48cd504acb7e6
#
_cell.length_a   1.000
_cell.length_b   1.000
_cell.length_c   1.000
_cell.angle_alpha   90.00
_cell.angle_beta   90.00
_cell.angle_gamma   90.00
#
_symmetry.space_group_name_H-M   'P 1'
#
loop_
_entity.id
_entity.type
_entity.pdbx_description
1 polymer ?
#
loop_
_entity_poly.entity_id
_entity_poly.type
_entity_poly.pdbx_seq_one_letter_code
_entity_poly.pdbx_strand_id
1 'polypeptide(L)'
;MAEANLKEKLEKLANEFKNTQLWEVLSDADVFGVHLEDGRIAYCCVMGGSGRHTGLGVYVGDRGFKTYLDTIDYSNLKNHKLLFERMASFDDIHVTITEEGKIDFWCQHPHRVPVPDNYTDEERTIMCQALQACISLNTFINVADGDVVSFGFDEYEEYPTKEGGKEAPLLTRQGNGYVCTTCKLPAYDKSDEKWVEELAEEAMKSEAVKYKMGSLMGLRKVGTLQCRLIHCPARVADSEDSEGYYAQMLLAVKQSDGRVLKPKMERLENKDGAKTILMNFFNSLEEEGRLPLQISVPDELTERFLRTFCRHMGIKLVRERRPLRELNEMWESLFRHFASDADNDDGENPRWTPIITTGMGMA
;
A
#
# COMPACT_ATOMS: atom_id res chain seq x y z
N MET A 1 9.60 -16.36 -26.43
CA MET A 1 10.97 -16.89 -26.21
C MET A 1 11.71 -16.09 -25.12
N ALA A 2 11.71 -14.75 -25.10
CA ALA A 2 12.37 -13.96 -24.05
C ALA A 2 11.72 -14.14 -22.67
N GLU A 3 10.39 -14.16 -22.61
CA GLU A 3 9.61 -14.31 -21.38
C GLU A 3 9.80 -15.71 -20.73
N ALA A 4 9.79 -16.77 -21.51
CA ALA A 4 10.06 -18.12 -21.01
C ALA A 4 11.48 -18.24 -20.41
N ASN A 5 12.46 -17.58 -21.01
CA ASN A 5 13.83 -17.55 -20.52
C ASN A 5 13.96 -16.78 -19.19
N LEU A 6 13.19 -15.70 -19.00
CA LEU A 6 13.23 -14.92 -17.77
C LEU A 6 12.56 -15.66 -16.59
N LYS A 7 11.47 -16.39 -16.85
CA LYS A 7 10.82 -17.24 -15.84
C LYS A 7 11.75 -18.38 -15.39
N GLU A 8 12.37 -19.10 -16.32
CA GLU A 8 13.35 -20.15 -15.99
C GLU A 8 14.54 -19.60 -15.20
N LYS A 9 15.03 -18.41 -15.57
CA LYS A 9 16.11 -17.73 -14.84
C LYS A 9 15.69 -17.41 -13.41
N LEU A 10 14.48 -16.89 -13.22
CA LEU A 10 13.94 -16.56 -11.90
C LEU A 10 13.82 -17.81 -11.02
N GLU A 11 13.24 -18.89 -11.54
CA GLU A 11 13.11 -20.17 -10.82
C GLU A 11 14.45 -20.75 -10.43
N LYS A 12 15.43 -20.70 -11.32
CA LYS A 12 16.81 -21.13 -11.05
C LYS A 12 17.43 -20.32 -9.90
N LEU A 13 17.36 -18.99 -9.98
CA LEU A 13 17.92 -18.10 -8.96
C LEU A 13 17.22 -18.26 -7.60
N ALA A 14 15.91 -18.47 -7.58
CA ALA A 14 15.20 -18.73 -6.35
C ALA A 14 15.59 -20.05 -5.71
N ASN A 15 15.86 -21.09 -6.49
CA ASN A 15 16.42 -22.35 -5.98
C ASN A 15 17.86 -22.19 -5.47
N GLU A 16 18.69 -21.39 -6.14
CA GLU A 16 20.04 -21.08 -5.65
C GLU A 16 19.97 -20.28 -4.34
N PHE A 17 19.10 -19.27 -4.25
CA PHE A 17 18.86 -18.52 -3.02
C PHE A 17 18.38 -19.41 -1.88
N LYS A 18 17.43 -20.32 -2.15
CA LYS A 18 16.96 -21.33 -1.17
C LYS A 18 18.11 -22.13 -0.57
N ASN A 19 19.09 -22.50 -1.37
CA ASN A 19 20.24 -23.28 -0.92
C ASN A 19 21.23 -22.47 -0.07
N THR A 20 21.16 -21.14 -0.06
CA THR A 20 22.04 -20.30 0.76
C THR A 20 21.63 -20.30 2.24
N GLN A 21 20.36 -20.54 2.54
CA GLN A 21 19.78 -20.49 3.89
C GLN A 21 20.09 -19.18 4.64
N LEU A 22 20.15 -18.07 3.93
CA LEU A 22 20.50 -16.75 4.50
C LEU A 22 19.62 -16.32 5.68
N TRP A 23 18.39 -16.84 5.77
CA TRP A 23 17.47 -16.60 6.89
C TRP A 23 17.92 -17.22 8.22
N GLU A 24 18.91 -18.10 8.22
CA GLU A 24 19.56 -18.62 9.45
C GLU A 24 20.55 -17.62 10.04
N VAL A 25 20.97 -16.63 9.23
CA VAL A 25 22.02 -15.66 9.55
C VAL A 25 21.47 -14.24 9.63
N LEU A 26 20.52 -13.90 8.76
CA LEU A 26 19.89 -12.58 8.69
C LEU A 26 18.50 -12.61 9.34
N SER A 27 18.12 -11.51 9.94
CA SER A 27 16.81 -11.29 10.51
C SER A 27 15.91 -10.48 9.59
N ASP A 28 14.61 -10.48 9.85
CA ASP A 28 13.62 -9.68 9.12
C ASP A 28 13.89 -8.16 9.26
N ALA A 29 14.68 -7.74 10.27
CA ALA A 29 15.11 -6.36 10.49
C ALA A 29 16.38 -5.99 9.70
N ASP A 30 17.11 -6.96 9.16
CA ASP A 30 18.31 -6.73 8.38
C ASP A 30 17.93 -6.34 6.95
N VAL A 31 18.12 -5.07 6.61
CA VAL A 31 17.83 -4.52 5.29
C VAL A 31 19.10 -4.07 4.59
N PHE A 32 19.20 -4.36 3.29
CA PHE A 32 20.29 -3.91 2.44
C PHE A 32 19.77 -3.43 1.10
N GLY A 33 20.50 -2.54 0.45
CA GLY A 33 20.19 -2.03 -0.90
C GLY A 33 20.80 -2.89 -1.98
N VAL A 34 20.10 -3.00 -3.11
CA VAL A 34 20.62 -3.53 -4.37
C VAL A 34 20.48 -2.45 -5.43
N HIS A 35 21.58 -2.02 -6.02
CA HIS A 35 21.57 -1.07 -7.13
C HIS A 35 21.11 -1.79 -8.40
N LEU A 36 19.91 -1.44 -8.88
CA LEU A 36 19.32 -2.02 -10.07
C LEU A 36 19.97 -1.46 -11.36
N GLU A 37 19.89 -2.21 -12.45
CA GLU A 37 20.45 -1.81 -13.75
C GLU A 37 19.77 -0.54 -14.32
N ASP A 38 18.55 -0.22 -13.91
CA ASP A 38 17.84 1.00 -14.29
C ASP A 38 18.16 2.24 -13.41
N GLY A 39 19.06 2.08 -12.43
CA GLY A 39 19.53 3.14 -11.54
C GLY A 39 18.72 3.30 -10.26
N ARG A 40 17.61 2.57 -10.09
CA ARG A 40 16.86 2.53 -8.82
C ARG A 40 17.60 1.70 -7.77
N ILE A 41 17.24 1.88 -6.52
CA ILE A 41 17.66 1.00 -5.42
C ILE A 41 16.47 0.14 -5.01
N ALA A 42 16.68 -1.18 -4.96
CA ALA A 42 15.77 -2.10 -4.32
C ALA A 42 16.28 -2.39 -2.90
N TYR A 43 15.45 -2.18 -1.90
CA TYR A 43 15.74 -2.55 -0.52
C TYR A 43 15.28 -3.97 -0.30
N CYS A 44 16.17 -4.82 0.17
CA CYS A 44 15.95 -6.25 0.31
C CYS A 44 15.94 -6.63 1.78
N CYS A 45 15.02 -7.51 2.15
CA CYS A 45 14.89 -8.09 3.48
C CYS A 45 14.78 -9.60 3.34
N VAL A 46 15.71 -10.33 3.98
CA VAL A 46 15.63 -11.80 4.05
C VAL A 46 14.73 -12.19 5.20
N MET A 47 13.60 -12.81 4.87
CA MET A 47 12.57 -13.23 5.82
C MET A 47 12.85 -14.65 6.30
N GLY A 48 12.51 -14.96 7.55
CA GLY A 48 12.56 -16.32 8.08
C GLY A 48 13.17 -16.45 9.47
N GLY A 49 13.79 -15.41 10.01
CA GLY A 49 14.34 -15.43 11.36
C GLY A 49 13.30 -15.74 12.44
N SER A 50 12.02 -15.40 12.21
CA SER A 50 10.90 -15.74 13.09
C SER A 50 10.33 -17.16 12.87
N GLY A 51 10.81 -17.89 11.86
CA GLY A 51 10.39 -19.26 11.54
C GLY A 51 9.02 -19.39 10.86
N ARG A 52 8.34 -18.28 10.51
CA ARG A 52 6.97 -18.33 9.95
C ARG A 52 6.91 -18.23 8.43
N HIS A 53 7.74 -17.40 7.83
CA HIS A 53 7.74 -17.16 6.39
C HIS A 53 9.19 -16.98 5.93
N THR A 54 9.70 -17.98 5.25
CA THR A 54 11.06 -17.94 4.68
C THR A 54 11.02 -17.37 3.28
N GLY A 55 11.95 -16.46 2.94
CA GLY A 55 11.97 -15.87 1.60
C GLY A 55 12.76 -14.58 1.49
N LEU A 56 12.46 -13.82 0.44
CA LEU A 56 13.05 -12.51 0.16
C LEU A 56 11.93 -11.52 -0.16
N GLY A 57 11.88 -10.43 0.61
CA GLY A 57 11.09 -9.25 0.29
C GLY A 57 11.95 -8.22 -0.45
N VAL A 58 11.40 -7.60 -1.49
CA VAL A 58 12.07 -6.62 -2.35
C VAL A 58 11.19 -5.38 -2.47
N TYR A 59 11.72 -4.24 -2.06
CA TYR A 59 11.03 -2.97 -1.90
C TYR A 59 11.72 -1.90 -2.74
N VAL A 60 11.10 -1.47 -3.84
CA VAL A 60 11.77 -0.63 -4.84
C VAL A 60 11.60 0.86 -4.53
N GLY A 61 12.71 1.59 -4.40
CA GLY A 61 12.73 3.02 -4.19
C GLY A 61 12.16 3.46 -2.84
N ASP A 62 11.91 4.74 -2.67
CA ASP A 62 11.45 5.33 -1.40
C ASP A 62 10.06 4.81 -0.98
N ARG A 63 9.19 4.57 -1.95
CA ARG A 63 7.85 4.04 -1.70
C ARG A 63 7.89 2.59 -1.21
N GLY A 64 8.69 1.75 -1.87
CA GLY A 64 8.91 0.37 -1.42
C GLY A 64 9.55 0.34 -0.04
N PHE A 65 10.55 1.19 0.23
CA PHE A 65 11.16 1.27 1.55
C PHE A 65 10.14 1.69 2.64
N LYS A 66 9.23 2.60 2.32
CA LYS A 66 8.11 2.93 3.22
C LYS A 66 7.24 1.69 3.50
N THR A 67 6.94 0.89 2.49
CA THR A 67 6.22 -0.39 2.66
C THR A 67 6.96 -1.32 3.61
N TYR A 68 8.28 -1.47 3.46
CA TYR A 68 9.10 -2.26 4.37
C TYR A 68 8.94 -1.79 5.83
N LEU A 69 9.05 -0.49 6.07
CA LEU A 69 8.89 0.09 7.42
C LEU A 69 7.48 -0.09 7.97
N ASP A 70 6.45 0.06 7.13
CA ASP A 70 5.06 -0.19 7.50
C ASP A 70 4.81 -1.67 7.82
N THR A 71 5.52 -2.59 7.16
CA THR A 71 5.45 -4.04 7.42
C THR A 71 6.06 -4.40 8.78
N ILE A 72 7.18 -3.79 9.15
CA ILE A 72 7.80 -4.02 10.46
C ILE A 72 6.92 -3.45 11.59
N ASP A 73 6.37 -2.26 11.45
CA ASP A 73 5.47 -1.64 12.42
C ASP A 73 4.12 -2.39 12.55
N TYR A 74 3.82 -3.23 11.57
CA TYR A 74 2.65 -4.09 11.51
C TYR A 74 2.49 -5.02 12.71
N SER A 75 3.58 -5.59 13.22
CA SER A 75 3.55 -6.49 14.38
C SER A 75 2.95 -5.85 15.63
N ASN A 76 2.95 -4.51 15.69
CA ASN A 76 2.43 -3.71 16.79
C ASN A 76 0.97 -3.24 16.58
N LEU A 77 0.37 -3.45 15.39
CA LEU A 77 -0.98 -3.00 15.10
C LEU A 77 -2.03 -4.00 15.60
N LYS A 78 -2.61 -3.71 16.74
CA LYS A 78 -3.76 -4.46 17.29
C LYS A 78 -5.09 -4.13 16.58
N ASN A 79 -5.10 -3.20 15.64
CA ASN A 79 -6.31 -2.74 14.97
C ASN A 79 -6.35 -3.27 13.53
N HIS A 80 -7.12 -4.35 13.30
CA HIS A 80 -7.26 -5.01 12.00
C HIS A 80 -7.68 -4.07 10.85
N LYS A 81 -8.36 -2.96 11.12
CA LYS A 81 -8.79 -2.01 10.11
C LYS A 81 -7.67 -1.11 9.61
N LEU A 82 -6.87 -0.58 10.55
CA LEU A 82 -5.68 0.19 10.20
C LEU A 82 -4.66 -0.68 9.47
N LEU A 83 -4.63 -1.94 9.86
CA LEU A 83 -3.86 -2.96 9.24
C LEU A 83 -4.22 -3.16 7.77
N PHE A 84 -5.50 -3.38 7.49
CA PHE A 84 -6.00 -3.53 6.13
C PHE A 84 -5.70 -2.29 5.28
N GLU A 85 -5.91 -1.08 5.79
CA GLU A 85 -5.62 0.18 5.10
C GLU A 85 -4.14 0.29 4.71
N ARG A 86 -3.23 -0.15 5.57
CA ARG A 86 -1.80 -0.19 5.26
C ARG A 86 -1.48 -1.24 4.22
N MET A 87 -1.97 -2.47 4.42
CA MET A 87 -1.75 -3.57 3.46
C MET A 87 -2.24 -3.20 2.06
N ALA A 88 -3.39 -2.53 1.93
CA ALA A 88 -3.92 -2.09 0.65
C ALA A 88 -3.05 -1.06 -0.07
N SER A 89 -2.10 -0.44 0.63
CA SER A 89 -1.15 0.53 0.06
C SER A 89 0.27 -0.01 -0.14
N PHE A 90 0.54 -1.28 0.16
CA PHE A 90 1.86 -1.89 0.00
C PHE A 90 2.31 -1.96 -1.46
N ASP A 91 3.62 -1.83 -1.64
CA ASP A 91 4.30 -1.86 -2.94
C ASP A 91 5.58 -2.69 -2.78
N ASP A 92 5.45 -3.98 -2.99
CA ASP A 92 6.50 -4.95 -2.71
C ASP A 92 6.44 -6.17 -3.64
N ILE A 93 7.57 -6.85 -3.76
CA ILE A 93 7.75 -8.06 -4.57
C ILE A 93 8.37 -9.12 -3.67
N HIS A 94 7.82 -10.32 -3.65
CA HIS A 94 8.28 -11.39 -2.76
C HIS A 94 8.52 -12.69 -3.47
N VAL A 95 9.53 -13.41 -3.02
CA VAL A 95 9.66 -14.85 -3.18
C VAL A 95 9.55 -15.49 -1.79
N THR A 96 8.67 -16.46 -1.65
CA THR A 96 8.49 -17.21 -0.41
C THR A 96 8.79 -18.70 -0.62
N ILE A 97 9.29 -19.35 0.44
CA ILE A 97 9.62 -20.77 0.43
C ILE A 97 8.76 -21.40 1.51
N THR A 98 7.88 -22.34 1.12
CA THR A 98 7.02 -23.06 2.05
C THR A 98 7.83 -24.11 2.85
N GLU A 99 7.23 -24.63 3.92
CA GLU A 99 7.84 -25.70 4.73
C GLU A 99 8.15 -26.95 3.89
N GLU A 100 7.32 -27.27 2.87
CA GLU A 100 7.59 -28.36 1.92
C GLU A 100 8.66 -28.00 0.90
N GLY A 101 9.17 -26.77 0.95
CA GLY A 101 10.21 -26.27 0.08
C GLY A 101 9.73 -25.83 -1.30
N LYS A 102 8.41 -25.64 -1.49
CA LYS A 102 7.85 -25.01 -2.69
C LYS A 102 8.22 -23.54 -2.72
N ILE A 103 8.49 -23.02 -3.90
CA ILE A 103 8.79 -21.61 -4.13
C ILE A 103 7.57 -20.96 -4.75
N ASP A 104 7.06 -19.93 -4.08
CA ASP A 104 5.95 -19.12 -4.56
C ASP A 104 6.42 -17.68 -4.80
N PHE A 105 5.92 -17.08 -5.89
CA PHE A 105 6.22 -15.71 -6.30
C PHE A 105 4.96 -14.88 -6.20
N TRP A 106 5.03 -13.71 -5.58
CA TRP A 106 3.91 -12.79 -5.53
C TRP A 106 4.38 -11.34 -5.42
N CYS A 107 3.56 -10.43 -5.90
CA CYS A 107 3.78 -9.01 -5.76
C CYS A 107 2.50 -8.34 -5.26
N GLN A 108 2.69 -7.23 -4.61
CA GLN A 108 1.61 -6.35 -4.23
C GLN A 108 1.90 -4.95 -4.71
N HIS A 109 0.92 -4.34 -5.36
CA HIS A 109 0.94 -2.94 -5.72
C HIS A 109 -0.15 -2.21 -4.97
N PRO A 110 0.01 -0.92 -4.73
CA PRO A 110 -1.03 -0.14 -4.09
C PRO A 110 -2.35 -0.30 -4.82
N HIS A 111 -3.39 -0.56 -4.02
CA HIS A 111 -4.76 -0.78 -4.46
C HIS A 111 -5.00 -2.06 -5.26
N ARG A 112 -3.99 -2.87 -5.54
CA ARG A 112 -4.16 -4.18 -6.20
C ARG A 112 -4.19 -5.31 -5.18
N VAL A 113 -4.93 -6.36 -5.52
CA VAL A 113 -4.92 -7.59 -4.72
C VAL A 113 -3.71 -8.42 -5.11
N PRO A 114 -2.94 -8.93 -4.14
CA PRO A 114 -1.83 -9.84 -4.43
C PRO A 114 -2.34 -11.08 -5.16
N VAL A 115 -1.70 -11.42 -6.28
CA VAL A 115 -2.00 -12.63 -7.04
C VAL A 115 -0.71 -13.45 -7.15
N PRO A 116 -0.73 -14.73 -6.78
CA PRO A 116 0.42 -15.61 -6.96
C PRO A 116 0.82 -15.69 -8.45
N ASP A 117 2.12 -15.78 -8.68
CA ASP A 117 2.75 -15.93 -10.01
C ASP A 117 2.47 -14.79 -11.03
N ASN A 118 1.92 -13.66 -10.60
CA ASN A 118 1.56 -12.55 -11.48
C ASN A 118 2.64 -11.46 -11.53
N TYR A 119 3.87 -11.84 -11.81
CA TYR A 119 4.95 -10.90 -12.06
C TYR A 119 4.93 -10.39 -13.49
N THR A 120 5.05 -9.10 -13.66
CA THR A 120 5.44 -8.49 -14.94
C THR A 120 6.89 -8.83 -15.26
N ASP A 121 7.33 -8.61 -16.51
CA ASP A 121 8.73 -8.83 -16.89
C ASP A 121 9.69 -7.86 -16.17
N GLU A 122 9.21 -6.66 -15.82
CA GLU A 122 9.96 -5.72 -14.98
C GLU A 122 10.20 -6.29 -13.59
N GLU A 123 9.16 -6.78 -12.92
CA GLU A 123 9.25 -7.36 -11.58
C GLU A 123 10.09 -8.64 -11.56
N ARG A 124 9.96 -9.50 -12.58
CA ARG A 124 10.85 -10.66 -12.75
C ARG A 124 12.30 -10.24 -12.88
N THR A 125 12.56 -9.17 -13.63
CA THR A 125 13.91 -8.63 -13.81
C THR A 125 14.48 -8.09 -12.50
N ILE A 126 13.69 -7.32 -11.76
CA ILE A 126 14.06 -6.78 -10.44
C ILE A 126 14.34 -7.94 -9.47
N MET A 127 13.46 -8.92 -9.38
CA MET A 127 13.63 -10.07 -8.50
C MET A 127 14.87 -10.91 -8.88
N CYS A 128 15.13 -11.08 -10.17
CA CYS A 128 16.36 -11.76 -10.61
C CYS A 128 17.63 -11.02 -10.15
N GLN A 129 17.64 -9.69 -10.22
CA GLN A 129 18.78 -8.89 -9.76
C GLN A 129 18.93 -8.96 -8.23
N ALA A 130 17.82 -8.88 -7.49
CA ALA A 130 17.81 -9.00 -6.04
C ALA A 130 18.31 -10.37 -5.58
N LEU A 131 17.80 -11.46 -6.16
CA LEU A 131 18.25 -12.82 -5.85
C LEU A 131 19.74 -13.04 -6.15
N GLN A 132 20.25 -12.55 -7.28
CA GLN A 132 21.68 -12.62 -7.61
C GLN A 132 22.54 -11.88 -6.59
N ALA A 133 22.08 -10.70 -6.15
CA ALA A 133 22.76 -9.94 -5.11
C ALA A 133 22.75 -10.69 -3.76
N CYS A 134 21.62 -11.28 -3.36
CA CYS A 134 21.51 -12.08 -2.13
C CYS A 134 22.44 -13.30 -2.13
N ILE A 135 22.49 -14.02 -3.25
CA ILE A 135 23.40 -15.16 -3.39
C ILE A 135 24.86 -14.72 -3.23
N SER A 136 25.20 -13.54 -3.77
CA SER A 136 26.53 -12.95 -3.61
C SER A 136 26.80 -12.50 -2.16
N LEU A 137 25.77 -11.98 -1.48
CA LEU A 137 25.88 -11.56 -0.08
C LEU A 137 26.28 -12.72 0.82
N ASN A 138 25.74 -13.91 0.59
CA ASN A 138 26.13 -15.12 1.31
C ASN A 138 27.65 -15.38 1.25
N THR A 139 28.29 -15.06 0.13
CA THR A 139 29.75 -15.20 0.00
C THR A 139 30.50 -14.19 0.89
N PHE A 140 30.00 -12.97 1.02
CA PHE A 140 30.59 -11.96 1.91
C PHE A 140 30.43 -12.32 3.39
N ILE A 141 29.27 -12.81 3.78
CA ILE A 141 28.99 -13.22 5.16
C ILE A 141 29.90 -14.39 5.56
N ASN A 142 30.12 -15.38 4.72
CA ASN A 142 30.96 -16.54 5.00
C ASN A 142 32.46 -16.23 5.04
N VAL A 143 32.90 -15.16 4.42
CA VAL A 143 34.33 -14.74 4.38
C VAL A 143 34.72 -13.94 5.63
N ALA A 144 33.76 -13.40 6.37
CA ALA A 144 33.99 -12.52 7.52
C ALA A 144 34.19 -13.26 8.86
N ASP A 145 34.65 -14.52 8.87
CA ASP A 145 35.09 -15.31 10.04
C ASP A 145 34.20 -15.20 11.30
N GLY A 146 32.90 -15.39 11.11
CA GLY A 146 31.96 -15.46 12.24
C GLY A 146 31.50 -14.11 12.82
N ASP A 147 32.05 -13.00 12.40
CA ASP A 147 31.47 -11.69 12.62
C ASP A 147 30.30 -11.49 11.65
N VAL A 148 29.12 -11.92 12.07
CA VAL A 148 27.86 -11.58 11.43
C VAL A 148 27.77 -10.06 11.48
N VAL A 149 28.04 -9.42 10.35
CA VAL A 149 27.77 -7.99 10.23
C VAL A 149 26.24 -7.86 10.27
N SER A 150 25.71 -7.46 11.43
CA SER A 150 24.32 -7.11 11.56
C SER A 150 24.06 -5.93 10.62
N PHE A 151 23.27 -6.16 9.58
CA PHE A 151 22.87 -5.14 8.61
C PHE A 151 21.55 -4.47 9.02
N GLY A 152 21.11 -4.62 10.27
CA GLY A 152 19.80 -4.20 10.68
C GLY A 152 19.75 -2.86 11.41
N PHE A 153 18.56 -2.42 11.63
CA PHE A 153 18.25 -1.45 12.66
C PHE A 153 18.40 -2.14 14.02
N ASP A 154 19.06 -1.51 14.97
CA ASP A 154 18.98 -1.96 16.35
C ASP A 154 17.50 -1.99 16.78
N GLU A 155 17.07 -3.08 17.42
CA GLU A 155 15.68 -3.27 17.87
C GLU A 155 15.17 -2.12 18.76
N TYR A 156 16.07 -1.34 19.33
CA TYR A 156 15.80 -0.25 20.27
C TYR A 156 15.91 1.16 19.67
N GLU A 157 16.29 1.30 18.40
CA GLU A 157 16.37 2.63 17.80
C GLU A 157 15.10 3.01 17.05
N GLU A 158 14.58 4.21 17.37
CA GLU A 158 13.49 4.79 16.58
C GLU A 158 13.90 4.95 15.12
N TYR A 159 13.03 4.55 14.19
CA TYR A 159 13.24 4.77 12.77
C TYR A 159 13.37 6.25 12.49
N PRO A 160 14.39 6.69 11.73
CA PRO A 160 14.57 8.11 11.42
C PRO A 160 13.38 8.61 10.59
N THR A 161 12.62 9.52 11.16
CA THR A 161 11.39 10.04 10.53
C THR A 161 11.61 11.31 9.72
N LYS A 162 12.73 12.04 9.92
CA LYS A 162 12.91 13.37 9.32
C LYS A 162 14.32 13.72 8.85
N GLU A 163 15.38 13.10 9.34
CA GLU A 163 16.75 13.60 9.16
C GLU A 163 17.63 12.73 8.24
N GLY A 164 17.04 11.88 7.44
CA GLY A 164 17.77 10.94 6.60
C GLY A 164 18.17 9.68 7.38
N GLY A 165 18.16 8.56 6.68
CA GLY A 165 18.27 7.26 7.27
C GLY A 165 19.66 6.89 7.74
N LYS A 166 19.71 5.79 8.48
CA LYS A 166 20.93 5.04 8.76
C LYS A 166 21.59 4.62 7.45
N GLU A 167 22.87 4.33 7.54
CA GLU A 167 23.56 3.68 6.44
C GLU A 167 23.26 2.18 6.46
N ALA A 168 22.98 1.64 5.26
CA ALA A 168 22.81 0.22 5.04
C ALA A 168 23.78 -0.26 3.94
N PRO A 169 24.14 -1.55 3.90
CA PRO A 169 24.91 -2.12 2.83
C PRO A 169 24.22 -1.93 1.48
N LEU A 170 24.98 -1.59 0.46
CA LEU A 170 24.52 -1.46 -0.93
C LEU A 170 25.34 -2.39 -1.82
N LEU A 171 24.68 -3.35 -2.41
CA LEU A 171 25.27 -4.26 -3.39
C LEU A 171 25.13 -3.67 -4.79
N THR A 172 26.25 -3.45 -5.44
CA THR A 172 26.31 -2.96 -6.83
C THR A 172 27.02 -3.99 -7.71
N ARG A 173 26.41 -4.32 -8.84
CA ARG A 173 27.00 -5.25 -9.79
C ARG A 173 28.26 -4.65 -10.45
N GLN A 174 29.35 -5.39 -10.45
CA GLN A 174 30.58 -5.04 -11.18
C GLN A 174 31.07 -6.26 -11.98
N GLY A 175 30.97 -6.17 -13.30
CA GLY A 175 31.28 -7.31 -14.17
C GLY A 175 30.41 -8.52 -13.86
N ASN A 176 31.06 -9.63 -13.47
CA ASN A 176 30.37 -10.88 -13.12
C ASN A 176 30.09 -11.04 -11.61
N GLY A 177 30.47 -10.07 -10.78
CA GLY A 177 30.31 -10.12 -9.35
C GLY A 177 29.60 -8.89 -8.80
N TYR A 178 29.60 -8.77 -7.45
CA TYR A 178 29.09 -7.64 -6.72
C TYR A 178 30.18 -7.02 -5.86
N VAL A 179 30.05 -5.73 -5.60
CA VAL A 179 30.80 -5.01 -4.56
C VAL A 179 29.80 -4.49 -3.54
N CYS A 180 30.22 -4.53 -2.27
CA CYS A 180 29.45 -3.98 -1.17
C CYS A 180 30.00 -2.60 -0.81
N THR A 181 29.11 -1.60 -0.83
CA THR A 181 29.34 -0.24 -0.36
C THR A 181 28.24 0.12 0.65
N THR A 182 28.02 1.37 0.95
CA THR A 182 26.90 1.82 1.78
C THR A 182 25.98 2.76 1.03
N CYS A 183 24.69 2.75 1.39
CA CYS A 183 23.71 3.75 0.98
C CYS A 183 22.99 4.31 2.21
N LYS A 184 22.51 5.53 2.09
CA LYS A 184 21.57 6.07 3.09
C LYS A 184 20.19 5.54 2.81
N LEU A 185 19.56 4.98 3.84
CA LEU A 185 18.15 4.60 3.77
C LEU A 185 17.28 5.86 3.64
N PRO A 186 16.18 5.81 2.87
CA PRO A 186 15.27 6.94 2.74
C PRO A 186 14.73 7.39 4.09
N ALA A 187 14.48 8.70 4.23
CA ALA A 187 13.77 9.20 5.39
C ALA A 187 12.32 8.71 5.34
N TYR A 188 11.83 8.24 6.47
CA TYR A 188 10.44 7.85 6.57
C TYR A 188 9.57 9.11 6.73
N ASP A 189 9.00 9.60 5.65
CA ASP A 189 8.03 10.69 5.69
C ASP A 189 6.61 10.10 5.74
N LYS A 190 6.02 10.08 6.94
CA LYS A 190 4.61 9.72 7.14
C LYS A 190 3.64 10.66 6.40
N SER A 191 4.13 11.82 5.96
CA SER A 191 3.31 12.88 5.34
C SER A 191 3.33 12.84 3.80
N ASP A 192 3.94 11.86 3.16
CA ASP A 192 4.04 11.80 1.69
C ASP A 192 2.74 11.34 1.03
N GLU A 193 1.67 12.06 1.32
CA GLU A 193 0.34 11.87 0.72
C GLU A 193 0.03 13.00 -0.29
N LYS A 194 1.05 13.68 -0.81
CA LYS A 194 0.89 14.76 -1.80
C LYS A 194 0.22 14.29 -3.07
N TRP A 195 0.48 13.05 -3.47
CA TRP A 195 -0.10 12.47 -4.67
C TRP A 195 -1.63 12.55 -4.69
N VAL A 196 -2.31 12.36 -3.56
CA VAL A 196 -3.77 12.43 -3.49
C VAL A 196 -4.28 13.86 -3.64
N GLU A 197 -3.54 14.84 -3.13
CA GLU A 197 -3.86 16.27 -3.33
C GLU A 197 -3.73 16.67 -4.81
N GLU A 198 -2.66 16.23 -5.47
CA GLU A 198 -2.43 16.45 -6.89
C GLU A 198 -3.53 15.83 -7.76
N LEU A 199 -3.93 14.60 -7.48
CA LEU A 199 -5.06 13.95 -8.18
C LEU A 199 -6.38 14.69 -7.98
N ALA A 200 -6.67 15.11 -6.74
CA ALA A 200 -7.88 15.88 -6.44
C ALA A 200 -7.84 17.25 -7.14
N GLU A 201 -6.70 17.96 -7.14
CA GLU A 201 -6.55 19.23 -7.85
C GLU A 201 -6.71 19.08 -9.36
N GLU A 202 -6.16 18.03 -9.96
CA GLU A 202 -6.35 17.73 -11.38
C GLU A 202 -7.82 17.42 -11.70
N ALA A 203 -8.47 16.61 -10.89
CA ALA A 203 -9.90 16.31 -11.04
C ALA A 203 -10.75 17.58 -10.97
N MET A 204 -10.41 18.51 -10.08
CA MET A 204 -11.09 19.81 -9.90
C MET A 204 -10.94 20.75 -11.11
N LYS A 205 -9.94 20.56 -11.96
CA LYS A 205 -9.77 21.36 -13.19
C LYS A 205 -10.75 20.96 -14.29
N SER A 206 -11.41 19.79 -14.19
CA SER A 206 -12.36 19.33 -15.21
C SER A 206 -13.61 20.19 -15.25
N GLU A 207 -14.12 20.48 -16.47
CA GLU A 207 -15.31 21.33 -16.66
C GLU A 207 -16.56 20.74 -15.97
N ALA A 208 -16.71 19.42 -15.96
CA ALA A 208 -17.83 18.76 -15.28
C ALA A 208 -17.81 19.00 -13.76
N VAL A 209 -16.64 18.93 -13.13
CA VAL A 209 -16.46 19.22 -11.70
C VAL A 209 -16.71 20.69 -11.40
N LYS A 210 -16.18 21.60 -12.20
CA LYS A 210 -16.39 23.05 -12.06
C LYS A 210 -17.88 23.40 -12.17
N TYR A 211 -18.56 22.85 -13.18
CA TYR A 211 -19.99 23.06 -13.36
C TYR A 211 -20.78 22.59 -12.14
N LYS A 212 -20.48 21.37 -11.66
CA LYS A 212 -21.13 20.81 -10.48
C LYS A 212 -20.89 21.63 -9.21
N MET A 213 -19.68 22.09 -9.01
CA MET A 213 -19.34 22.98 -7.91
C MET A 213 -20.13 24.31 -8.00
N GLY A 214 -20.31 24.83 -9.20
CA GLY A 214 -21.14 26.01 -9.42
C GLY A 214 -22.58 25.83 -8.94
N SER A 215 -23.18 24.65 -9.19
CA SER A 215 -24.54 24.35 -8.71
C SER A 215 -24.63 24.27 -7.17
N LEU A 216 -23.54 23.89 -6.51
CA LEU A 216 -23.49 23.80 -5.06
C LEU A 216 -23.32 25.17 -4.36
N MET A 217 -22.80 26.19 -5.03
CA MET A 217 -22.47 27.49 -4.41
C MET A 217 -23.70 28.20 -3.80
N GLY A 218 -24.89 27.92 -4.33
CA GLY A 218 -26.16 28.51 -3.83
C GLY A 218 -26.73 27.81 -2.59
N LEU A 219 -26.18 26.68 -2.19
CA LEU A 219 -26.71 25.90 -1.09
C LEU A 219 -26.34 26.50 0.27
N ARG A 220 -27.29 26.41 1.21
CA ARG A 220 -27.08 26.85 2.60
C ARG A 220 -26.09 25.93 3.30
N LYS A 221 -25.14 26.52 4.05
CA LYS A 221 -24.18 25.78 4.86
C LYS A 221 -24.74 25.47 6.24
N VAL A 222 -24.77 24.18 6.64
CA VAL A 222 -25.33 23.73 7.92
C VAL A 222 -24.62 22.48 8.44
N GLY A 223 -24.30 22.47 9.73
CA GLY A 223 -23.82 21.30 10.44
C GLY A 223 -22.39 20.86 10.08
N THR A 224 -22.03 19.70 10.60
CA THR A 224 -20.71 19.08 10.41
C THR A 224 -20.87 17.74 9.71
N LEU A 225 -20.00 17.50 8.73
CA LEU A 225 -19.84 16.22 8.06
C LEU A 225 -18.51 15.62 8.49
N GLN A 226 -18.50 14.36 8.89
CA GLN A 226 -17.30 13.60 9.16
C GLN A 226 -16.94 12.80 7.90
N CYS A 227 -15.73 12.97 7.38
CA CYS A 227 -15.32 12.32 6.14
C CYS A 227 -14.02 11.54 6.32
N ARG A 228 -13.90 10.42 5.60
CA ARG A 228 -12.68 9.65 5.48
C ARG A 228 -12.59 8.99 4.12
N LEU A 229 -11.43 9.11 3.49
CA LEU A 229 -11.08 8.33 2.31
C LEU A 229 -10.56 6.98 2.79
N ILE A 230 -11.25 5.90 2.43
CA ILE A 230 -10.94 4.54 2.90
C ILE A 230 -10.82 3.58 1.72
N HIS A 231 -10.08 2.50 1.92
CA HIS A 231 -10.16 1.34 1.04
C HIS A 231 -11.40 0.51 1.39
N CYS A 232 -12.09 0.04 0.36
CA CYS A 232 -13.15 -0.95 0.54
C CYS A 232 -12.50 -2.26 1.02
N PRO A 233 -12.93 -2.83 2.14
CA PRO A 233 -12.38 -4.08 2.66
C PRO A 233 -12.88 -5.31 1.88
N ALA A 234 -13.10 -5.15 0.58
CA ALA A 234 -13.48 -6.20 -0.34
C ALA A 234 -12.73 -6.03 -1.65
N ARG A 235 -12.41 -7.15 -2.26
CA ARG A 235 -11.85 -7.18 -3.61
C ARG A 235 -12.93 -6.79 -4.61
N VAL A 236 -12.65 -5.79 -5.43
CA VAL A 236 -13.50 -5.40 -6.56
C VAL A 236 -12.86 -5.90 -7.84
N ALA A 237 -13.63 -6.51 -8.71
CA ALA A 237 -13.19 -6.99 -10.01
C ALA A 237 -14.14 -6.49 -11.10
N ASP A 238 -13.60 -6.10 -12.26
CA ASP A 238 -14.41 -5.64 -13.40
C ASP A 238 -15.08 -6.81 -14.13
N SER A 239 -14.50 -8.01 -14.00
CA SER A 239 -15.05 -9.29 -14.48
C SER A 239 -14.52 -10.43 -13.61
N GLU A 240 -15.10 -11.63 -13.71
CA GLU A 240 -14.65 -12.81 -12.96
C GLU A 240 -13.19 -13.17 -13.27
N ASP A 241 -12.72 -12.90 -14.49
CA ASP A 241 -11.37 -13.17 -14.95
C ASP A 241 -10.40 -12.01 -14.74
N SER A 242 -10.85 -10.86 -14.21
CA SER A 242 -9.99 -9.70 -14.02
C SER A 242 -9.25 -9.73 -12.69
N GLU A 243 -8.03 -9.16 -12.69
CA GLU A 243 -7.31 -8.90 -11.46
C GLU A 243 -8.15 -8.01 -10.54
N GLY A 244 -8.32 -8.44 -9.30
CA GLY A 244 -9.04 -7.65 -8.32
C GLY A 244 -8.21 -6.47 -7.82
N TYR A 245 -8.90 -5.44 -7.35
CA TYR A 245 -8.30 -4.28 -6.73
C TYR A 245 -9.08 -3.87 -5.48
N TYR A 246 -8.42 -3.15 -4.59
CA TYR A 246 -9.06 -2.52 -3.44
C TYR A 246 -9.57 -1.15 -3.86
N ALA A 247 -10.87 -1.06 -4.11
CA ALA A 247 -11.49 0.22 -4.44
C ALA A 247 -11.40 1.18 -3.26
N GLN A 248 -11.29 2.47 -3.56
CA GLN A 248 -11.37 3.52 -2.57
C GLN A 248 -12.72 4.22 -2.62
N MET A 249 -13.18 4.71 -1.48
CA MET A 249 -14.39 5.49 -1.37
C MET A 249 -14.23 6.62 -0.35
N LEU A 250 -14.93 7.73 -0.59
CA LEU A 250 -15.06 8.79 0.40
C LEU A 250 -16.30 8.48 1.27
N LEU A 251 -16.04 7.93 2.46
CA LEU A 251 -17.09 7.75 3.45
C LEU A 251 -17.40 9.09 4.10
N ALA A 252 -18.67 9.50 4.07
CA ALA A 252 -19.11 10.77 4.60
C ALA A 252 -20.37 10.57 5.47
N VAL A 253 -20.27 10.97 6.74
CA VAL A 253 -21.29 10.72 7.77
C VAL A 253 -21.69 12.05 8.42
N LYS A 254 -22.99 12.32 8.53
CA LYS A 254 -23.48 13.49 9.24
C LYS A 254 -23.32 13.31 10.75
N GLN A 255 -22.67 14.25 11.40
CA GLN A 255 -22.48 14.21 12.85
C GLN A 255 -23.80 14.28 13.63
N SER A 256 -24.84 14.91 13.06
CA SER A 256 -26.10 15.16 13.77
C SER A 256 -26.98 13.93 13.97
N ASP A 257 -26.96 13.00 13.02
CA ASP A 257 -27.88 11.87 12.97
C ASP A 257 -27.25 10.55 12.52
N GLY A 258 -25.94 10.54 12.28
CA GLY A 258 -25.18 9.37 11.82
C GLY A 258 -25.51 8.94 10.38
N ARG A 259 -26.29 9.73 9.63
CA ARG A 259 -26.69 9.39 8.26
C ARG A 259 -25.50 9.46 7.32
N VAL A 260 -25.32 8.41 6.54
CA VAL A 260 -24.27 8.27 5.54
C VAL A 260 -24.72 8.87 4.23
N LEU A 261 -23.84 9.66 3.59
CA LEU A 261 -24.01 10.01 2.19
C LEU A 261 -23.58 8.80 1.35
N LYS A 262 -24.31 8.53 0.27
CA LYS A 262 -24.04 7.37 -0.59
C LYS A 262 -22.61 7.43 -1.12
N PRO A 263 -21.69 6.52 -0.71
CA PRO A 263 -20.36 6.48 -1.26
C PRO A 263 -20.38 5.81 -2.65
N LYS A 264 -19.37 6.10 -3.45
CA LYS A 264 -19.07 5.35 -4.66
C LYS A 264 -17.65 4.80 -4.54
N MET A 265 -17.50 3.52 -4.83
CA MET A 265 -16.21 2.85 -4.90
C MET A 265 -15.58 3.10 -6.27
N GLU A 266 -14.29 3.42 -6.29
CA GLU A 266 -13.54 3.68 -7.50
C GLU A 266 -12.04 3.44 -7.28
N ARG A 267 -11.27 3.22 -8.35
CA ARG A 267 -9.80 3.22 -8.29
C ARG A 267 -9.28 4.64 -8.18
N LEU A 268 -8.51 4.95 -7.14
CA LEU A 268 -7.88 6.25 -6.96
C LEU A 268 -6.41 6.24 -7.45
N GLU A 269 -6.16 5.67 -8.61
CA GLU A 269 -4.82 5.62 -9.22
C GLU A 269 -4.55 6.82 -10.14
N ASN A 270 -5.58 7.54 -10.57
CA ASN A 270 -5.49 8.62 -11.51
C ASN A 270 -6.59 9.69 -11.28
N LYS A 271 -6.49 10.78 -12.05
CA LYS A 271 -7.43 11.91 -11.97
C LYS A 271 -8.90 11.52 -12.26
N ASP A 272 -9.15 10.49 -13.06
CA ASP A 272 -10.52 10.10 -13.41
C ASP A 272 -11.19 9.36 -12.25
N GLY A 273 -10.45 8.55 -11.50
CA GLY A 273 -10.90 7.97 -10.25
C GLY A 273 -11.21 9.03 -9.20
N ALA A 274 -10.29 9.99 -8.99
CA ALA A 274 -10.50 11.12 -8.09
C ALA A 274 -11.74 11.94 -8.50
N LYS A 275 -11.89 12.22 -9.80
CA LYS A 275 -13.07 12.91 -10.35
C LYS A 275 -14.36 12.15 -10.04
N THR A 276 -14.37 10.83 -10.22
CA THR A 276 -15.57 10.00 -9.97
C THR A 276 -15.97 10.05 -8.50
N ILE A 277 -15.02 9.92 -7.58
CA ILE A 277 -15.27 10.00 -6.12
C ILE A 277 -15.81 11.40 -5.76
N LEU A 278 -15.17 12.47 -6.24
CA LEU A 278 -15.60 13.84 -5.98
C LEU A 278 -16.98 14.14 -6.56
N MET A 279 -17.25 13.74 -7.80
CA MET A 279 -18.55 13.94 -8.44
C MET A 279 -19.68 13.24 -7.68
N ASN A 280 -19.44 12.01 -7.22
CA ASN A 280 -20.42 11.30 -6.39
C ASN A 280 -20.67 12.03 -5.07
N PHE A 281 -19.61 12.48 -4.42
CA PHE A 281 -19.73 13.26 -3.19
C PHE A 281 -20.52 14.56 -3.40
N PHE A 282 -20.28 15.28 -4.50
CA PHE A 282 -21.00 16.50 -4.84
C PHE A 282 -22.47 16.22 -5.18
N ASN A 283 -22.76 15.13 -5.88
CA ASN A 283 -24.14 14.70 -6.13
C ASN A 283 -24.88 14.44 -4.80
N SER A 284 -24.24 13.74 -3.87
CA SER A 284 -24.83 13.48 -2.56
C SER A 284 -25.07 14.77 -1.75
N LEU A 285 -24.19 15.77 -1.85
CA LEU A 285 -24.40 17.08 -1.22
C LEU A 285 -25.55 17.86 -1.89
N GLU A 286 -25.71 17.77 -3.20
CA GLU A 286 -26.81 18.40 -3.92
C GLU A 286 -28.16 17.75 -3.57
N GLU A 287 -28.24 16.42 -3.51
CA GLU A 287 -29.40 15.67 -3.04
C GLU A 287 -29.81 16.05 -1.62
N GLU A 288 -28.83 16.35 -0.76
CA GLU A 288 -29.09 16.87 0.58
C GLU A 288 -29.62 18.31 0.58
N GLY A 289 -29.49 19.06 -0.50
CA GLY A 289 -29.92 20.43 -0.63
C GLY A 289 -29.18 21.42 0.29
N ARG A 290 -28.04 21.01 0.85
CA ARG A 290 -27.24 21.80 1.78
C ARG A 290 -25.78 21.38 1.79
N LEU A 291 -24.89 22.32 2.07
CA LEU A 291 -23.47 22.08 2.30
C LEU A 291 -23.17 21.94 3.81
N PRO A 292 -22.10 21.23 4.19
CA PRO A 292 -21.60 21.30 5.55
C PRO A 292 -20.97 22.69 5.81
N LEU A 293 -21.15 23.18 7.04
CA LEU A 293 -20.39 24.34 7.53
C LEU A 293 -18.93 23.93 7.82
N GLN A 294 -18.75 22.70 8.29
CA GLN A 294 -17.46 22.11 8.61
C GLN A 294 -17.38 20.68 8.10
N ILE A 295 -16.22 20.29 7.61
CA ILE A 295 -15.84 18.89 7.38
C ILE A 295 -14.73 18.55 8.36
N SER A 296 -14.97 17.50 9.17
CA SER A 296 -14.00 16.92 10.11
C SER A 296 -13.44 15.63 9.53
N VAL A 297 -12.12 15.48 9.54
CA VAL A 297 -11.40 14.32 9.00
C VAL A 297 -10.42 13.74 10.03
N PRO A 298 -10.16 12.42 10.04
CA PRO A 298 -9.27 11.81 11.03
C PRO A 298 -7.80 11.81 10.61
N ASP A 299 -7.49 11.94 9.32
CA ASP A 299 -6.16 11.71 8.77
C ASP A 299 -5.79 12.75 7.70
N GLU A 300 -4.50 12.78 7.39
CA GLU A 300 -3.93 13.72 6.43
C GLU A 300 -4.34 13.40 4.98
N LEU A 301 -4.46 12.12 4.63
CA LEU A 301 -4.87 11.68 3.29
C LEU A 301 -6.21 12.29 2.92
N THR A 302 -7.20 12.14 3.78
CA THR A 302 -8.55 12.70 3.58
C THR A 302 -8.53 14.23 3.58
N GLU A 303 -7.74 14.85 4.49
CA GLU A 303 -7.58 16.30 4.54
C GLU A 303 -7.06 16.84 3.20
N ARG A 304 -6.00 16.25 2.66
CA ARG A 304 -5.40 16.64 1.39
C ARG A 304 -6.37 16.45 0.23
N PHE A 305 -7.06 15.32 0.17
CA PHE A 305 -8.04 15.04 -0.88
C PHE A 305 -9.17 16.08 -0.93
N LEU A 306 -9.66 16.54 0.22
CA LEU A 306 -10.78 17.48 0.30
C LEU A 306 -10.37 18.96 0.37
N ARG A 307 -9.09 19.27 0.54
CA ARG A 307 -8.58 20.62 0.81
C ARG A 307 -9.00 21.63 -0.25
N THR A 308 -8.79 21.31 -1.50
CA THR A 308 -9.09 22.21 -2.61
C THR A 308 -10.59 22.47 -2.75
N PHE A 309 -11.43 21.42 -2.61
CA PHE A 309 -12.88 21.58 -2.56
C PHE A 309 -13.33 22.48 -1.41
N CYS A 310 -12.88 22.20 -0.20
CA CYS A 310 -13.27 22.98 0.98
C CYS A 310 -12.88 24.44 0.86
N ARG A 311 -11.69 24.73 0.32
CA ARG A 311 -11.19 26.08 0.06
C ARG A 311 -12.11 26.83 -0.92
N HIS A 312 -12.45 26.22 -2.05
CA HIS A 312 -13.32 26.84 -3.06
C HIS A 312 -14.73 27.08 -2.55
N MET A 313 -15.26 26.14 -1.77
CA MET A 313 -16.62 26.25 -1.25
C MET A 313 -16.71 27.05 0.06
N GLY A 314 -15.58 27.52 0.62
CA GLY A 314 -15.55 28.20 1.90
C GLY A 314 -16.12 27.33 3.04
N ILE A 315 -15.79 26.04 3.04
CA ILE A 315 -16.13 25.09 4.08
C ILE A 315 -14.92 24.96 5.02
N LYS A 316 -15.17 24.96 6.34
CA LYS A 316 -14.10 24.76 7.30
C LYS A 316 -13.67 23.31 7.29
N LEU A 317 -12.41 23.03 6.93
CA LEU A 317 -11.80 21.71 7.01
C LEU A 317 -10.99 21.60 8.29
N VAL A 318 -11.22 20.52 9.07
CA VAL A 318 -10.58 20.33 10.38
C VAL A 318 -10.09 18.89 10.50
N ARG A 319 -8.78 18.71 10.72
CA ARG A 319 -8.23 17.41 11.11
C ARG A 319 -8.36 17.25 12.62
N GLU A 320 -9.20 16.28 13.02
CA GLU A 320 -9.50 16.02 14.41
C GLU A 320 -8.48 15.05 15.02
N ARG A 321 -7.99 15.39 16.21
CA ARG A 321 -7.11 14.48 16.97
C ARG A 321 -7.88 13.41 17.73
N ARG A 322 -9.17 13.64 17.98
CA ARG A 322 -10.04 12.69 18.68
C ARG A 322 -10.76 11.81 17.67
N PRO A 323 -11.09 10.55 18.05
CA PRO A 323 -11.86 9.68 17.20
C PRO A 323 -13.21 10.30 16.80
N LEU A 324 -13.54 10.24 15.51
CA LEU A 324 -14.82 10.65 14.96
C LEU A 324 -15.81 9.50 15.12
N ARG A 325 -16.68 9.59 16.13
CA ARG A 325 -17.50 8.48 16.60
C ARG A 325 -18.39 7.91 15.49
N GLU A 326 -19.21 8.74 14.88
CA GLU A 326 -20.20 8.33 13.88
C GLU A 326 -19.52 7.71 12.65
N LEU A 327 -18.40 8.30 12.23
CA LEU A 327 -17.57 7.80 11.14
C LEU A 327 -16.96 6.43 11.47
N ASN A 328 -16.43 6.28 12.68
CA ASN A 328 -15.82 5.01 13.12
C ASN A 328 -16.86 3.90 13.26
N GLU A 329 -18.05 4.19 13.82
CA GLU A 329 -19.14 3.22 13.93
C GLU A 329 -19.59 2.73 12.54
N MET A 330 -19.67 3.65 11.57
CA MET A 330 -20.02 3.29 10.20
C MET A 330 -18.93 2.47 9.52
N TRP A 331 -17.66 2.86 9.65
CA TRP A 331 -16.55 2.09 9.08
C TRP A 331 -16.48 0.68 9.68
N GLU A 332 -16.73 0.56 10.98
CA GLU A 332 -16.83 -0.75 11.65
C GLU A 332 -17.96 -1.61 11.11
N SER A 333 -19.09 -1.00 10.83
CA SER A 333 -20.24 -1.70 10.25
C SER A 333 -19.92 -2.20 8.85
N LEU A 334 -19.31 -1.36 8.01
CA LEU A 334 -18.87 -1.74 6.66
C LEU A 334 -17.85 -2.89 6.71
N PHE A 335 -16.84 -2.76 7.57
CA PHE A 335 -15.80 -3.79 7.69
C PHE A 335 -16.39 -5.14 8.12
N ARG A 336 -17.32 -5.15 9.10
CA ARG A 336 -18.00 -6.38 9.52
C ARG A 336 -18.87 -6.98 8.42
N HIS A 337 -19.55 -6.16 7.64
CA HIS A 337 -20.39 -6.64 6.53
C HIS A 337 -19.53 -7.38 5.50
N PHE A 338 -18.43 -6.79 5.07
CA PHE A 338 -17.54 -7.42 4.09
C PHE A 338 -16.72 -8.58 4.66
N ALA A 339 -16.38 -8.57 5.96
CA ALA A 339 -15.68 -9.68 6.59
C ALA A 339 -16.57 -10.91 6.79
N SER A 340 -17.88 -10.74 7.03
CA SER A 340 -18.82 -11.86 7.18
C SER A 340 -19.06 -12.63 5.88
N ASP A 341 -18.88 -11.97 4.74
CA ASP A 341 -19.01 -12.62 3.43
C ASP A 341 -17.76 -13.44 3.07
N ALA A 342 -16.61 -13.14 3.69
CA ALA A 342 -15.37 -13.89 3.49
C ALA A 342 -15.36 -15.25 4.23
N ASP A 343 -16.07 -15.38 5.33
CA ASP A 343 -16.16 -16.65 6.11
C ASP A 343 -16.99 -17.75 5.41
N ASN A 344 -17.68 -17.41 4.30
CA ASN A 344 -18.48 -18.35 3.53
C ASN A 344 -17.75 -18.93 2.30
N ASP A 345 -16.51 -18.54 2.05
CA ASP A 345 -15.70 -19.06 0.94
C ASP A 345 -14.89 -20.27 1.41
N ASP A 346 -15.12 -21.43 0.76
CA ASP A 346 -14.57 -22.73 1.16
C ASP A 346 -13.03 -22.76 1.10
N GLY A 347 -12.39 -22.41 2.18
CA GLY A 347 -11.17 -23.04 2.74
C GLY A 347 -9.85 -23.08 1.96
N GLU A 348 -9.76 -22.70 0.68
CA GLU A 348 -8.53 -22.84 -0.11
C GLU A 348 -7.71 -21.55 -0.28
N ASN A 349 -8.20 -20.41 0.17
CA ASN A 349 -7.46 -19.15 0.06
C ASN A 349 -7.51 -18.34 1.37
N PRO A 350 -6.50 -18.41 2.23
CA PRO A 350 -6.51 -17.78 3.55
C PRO A 350 -6.37 -16.24 3.52
N ARG A 351 -6.66 -15.58 2.41
CA ARG A 351 -6.51 -14.13 2.23
C ARG A 351 -7.85 -13.42 2.04
N TRP A 352 -8.59 -13.28 3.10
CA TRP A 352 -9.41 -12.18 3.66
C TRP A 352 -10.18 -11.23 2.72
N THR A 353 -10.61 -11.55 1.49
CA THR A 353 -11.41 -10.58 0.75
C THR A 353 -12.49 -11.24 -0.11
N PRO A 354 -13.78 -10.99 0.17
CA PRO A 354 -14.86 -11.34 -0.73
C PRO A 354 -14.71 -10.60 -2.07
N ILE A 355 -15.04 -11.26 -3.17
CA ILE A 355 -15.02 -10.67 -4.51
C ILE A 355 -16.35 -9.96 -4.74
N ILE A 356 -16.32 -8.66 -4.96
CA ILE A 356 -17.48 -7.90 -5.44
C ILE A 356 -17.30 -7.66 -6.95
N THR A 357 -18.13 -8.27 -7.77
CA THR A 357 -18.19 -7.95 -9.19
C THR A 357 -18.99 -6.67 -9.41
N THR A 358 -18.46 -5.72 -10.19
CA THR A 358 -19.09 -4.43 -10.47
C THR A 358 -20.43 -4.50 -11.20
N GLY A 359 -20.86 -5.71 -11.59
CA GLY A 359 -22.16 -5.95 -12.22
C GLY A 359 -23.36 -6.05 -11.27
N MET A 360 -23.15 -6.12 -9.95
CA MET A 360 -24.25 -6.07 -8.98
C MET A 360 -24.49 -4.62 -8.57
N GLY A 361 -25.42 -3.96 -9.27
CA GLY A 361 -25.96 -2.69 -8.82
C GLY A 361 -26.48 -2.84 -7.39
N MET A 362 -25.95 -2.09 -6.44
CA MET A 362 -26.61 -1.91 -5.16
C MET A 362 -27.95 -1.21 -5.44
N ALA A 363 -29.03 -1.94 -5.27
CA ALA A 363 -30.39 -1.43 -5.31
C ALA A 363 -30.66 -0.54 -4.07
#